data_7876432d2f5578ef4970c52a95acb027
#
_entry.id   7876432d2f5578ef4970c52a95acb027
#
_cell.length_a   1.000
_cell.length_b   1.000
_cell.length_c   1.000
_cell.angle_alpha   90.00
_cell.angle_beta   90.00
_cell.angle_gamma   90.00
#
_symmetry.space_group_name_H-M   'P 1'
#
loop_
_entity.id
_entity.type
_entity.pdbx_description
1 polymer ?
#
loop_
_entity_poly.entity_id
_entity_poly.type
_entity_poly.pdbx_seq_one_letter_code
_entity_poly.pdbx_strand_id
1 'polypeptide(L)'
;MIDTRVPITLLTGFLGAGKTTLLNSVLANNSTGRVAVIVNEFGEAGLDHDLIEKSSEEIVLMRSGCLCCSVRGDLSETISNLFRRKILGEISFERIVIETTGLADPGPIIQTLFVDLFLANNTRMDGIVTVVDAANGFSTLDSQFEAVSQAAIADLIILSKTDLVSHSKIKKLETRLQNLNSNVEIIHSIFGEGLNETLWGLSALHEKATKNQALDWTIGKHPKFEPLSNLSGFSPAKKLSLPTPSHDLRIGSASIILENPIPEAVFDIWLDTLIAIRGSDILRIKGILFIEGIDAPFVIHGVQHIFNPPVQLKNWNKGDQRSRIVIIARDLTRPELQRSLEMLRTHENE
;
A
#
# COMPACT_ATOMS: atom_id res chain seq x y z
N MET A 1 -6.83 -24.78 3.33
CA MET A 1 -5.89 -24.65 4.49
C MET A 1 -6.04 -23.26 5.10
N ILE A 2 -5.82 -23.14 6.40
CA ILE A 2 -5.82 -21.80 7.06
C ILE A 2 -4.48 -21.16 6.70
N ASP A 3 -4.49 -19.91 6.18
CA ASP A 3 -3.27 -19.15 5.99
C ASP A 3 -2.66 -18.87 7.37
N THR A 4 -1.55 -19.53 7.68
CA THR A 4 -0.84 -19.44 8.97
C THR A 4 0.34 -18.47 8.90
N ARG A 5 0.55 -17.81 7.77
CA ARG A 5 1.63 -16.85 7.58
C ARG A 5 1.42 -15.63 8.49
N VAL A 6 2.51 -15.16 9.06
CA VAL A 6 2.50 -13.99 9.95
C VAL A 6 2.24 -12.72 9.13
N PRO A 7 1.22 -11.90 9.47
CA PRO A 7 0.97 -10.64 8.78
C PRO A 7 2.08 -9.61 9.08
N ILE A 8 2.51 -8.91 8.03
CA ILE A 8 3.45 -7.78 8.10
C ILE A 8 2.75 -6.51 7.69
N THR A 9 2.75 -5.52 8.58
CA THR A 9 2.32 -4.14 8.28
C THR A 9 3.55 -3.26 8.08
N LEU A 10 3.61 -2.57 6.95
CA LEU A 10 4.66 -1.59 6.67
C LEU A 10 4.19 -0.20 7.10
N LEU A 11 4.89 0.41 8.04
CA LEU A 11 4.64 1.77 8.51
C LEU A 11 5.66 2.72 7.89
N THR A 12 5.18 3.63 7.05
CA THR A 12 6.00 4.61 6.34
C THR A 12 5.43 6.03 6.50
N GLY A 13 6.08 7.00 5.93
CA GLY A 13 5.72 8.43 5.99
C GLY A 13 6.97 9.28 6.15
N PHE A 14 6.91 10.53 5.70
CA PHE A 14 8.06 11.42 5.66
C PHE A 14 8.64 11.70 7.05
N LEU A 15 9.86 12.28 7.09
CA LEU A 15 10.53 12.68 8.33
C LEU A 15 9.63 13.58 9.19
N GLY A 16 9.59 13.29 10.48
CA GLY A 16 8.78 14.05 11.44
C GLY A 16 7.26 13.90 11.31
N ALA A 17 6.76 13.01 10.46
CA ALA A 17 5.32 12.78 10.31
C ALA A 17 4.65 12.15 11.55
N GLY A 18 5.43 11.60 12.50
CA GLY A 18 4.91 11.01 13.73
C GLY A 18 4.75 9.50 13.70
N LYS A 19 5.51 8.79 12.85
CA LYS A 19 5.48 7.32 12.75
C LYS A 19 5.72 6.63 14.08
N THR A 20 6.83 6.96 14.74
CA THR A 20 7.22 6.38 16.01
C THR A 20 6.23 6.71 17.13
N THR A 21 5.68 7.93 17.15
CA THR A 21 4.62 8.33 18.09
C THR A 21 3.35 7.48 17.88
N LEU A 22 2.93 7.31 16.63
CA LEU A 22 1.82 6.44 16.26
C LEU A 22 2.06 5.00 16.73
N LEU A 23 3.24 4.48 16.42
CA LEU A 23 3.61 3.11 16.77
C LEU A 23 3.57 2.90 18.28
N ASN A 24 4.15 3.80 19.06
CA ASN A 24 4.12 3.74 20.52
C ASN A 24 2.69 3.77 21.08
N SER A 25 1.83 4.63 20.55
CA SER A 25 0.43 4.70 20.98
C SER A 25 -0.32 3.38 20.71
N VAL A 26 -0.10 2.80 19.53
CA VAL A 26 -0.72 1.52 19.16
C VAL A 26 -0.21 0.36 20.00
N LEU A 27 1.09 0.33 20.27
CA LEU A 27 1.73 -0.71 21.07
C LEU A 27 1.36 -0.63 22.56
N ALA A 28 1.06 0.57 23.07
CA ALA A 28 0.59 0.75 24.44
C ALA A 28 -0.80 0.16 24.68
N ASN A 29 -1.53 -0.19 23.61
CA ASN A 29 -2.87 -0.74 23.71
C ASN A 29 -2.85 -2.28 23.68
N ASN A 30 -3.20 -2.91 24.79
CA ASN A 30 -3.20 -4.36 24.99
C ASN A 30 -4.14 -5.15 24.06
N SER A 31 -5.00 -4.48 23.27
CA SER A 31 -5.91 -5.13 22.33
C SER A 31 -5.23 -5.58 21.02
N THR A 32 -4.00 -5.14 20.75
CA THR A 32 -3.30 -5.38 19.48
C THR A 32 -2.68 -6.77 19.34
N GLY A 33 -2.66 -7.57 20.42
CA GLY A 33 -1.92 -8.84 20.46
C GLY A 33 -0.39 -8.60 20.51
N ARG A 34 0.38 -9.68 20.44
CA ARG A 34 1.86 -9.59 20.49
C ARG A 34 2.44 -9.15 19.15
N VAL A 35 3.14 -8.04 19.14
CA VAL A 35 3.70 -7.41 17.92
C VAL A 35 5.23 -7.44 17.97
N ALA A 36 5.87 -7.98 16.94
CA ALA A 36 7.29 -7.77 16.70
C ALA A 36 7.49 -6.49 15.90
N VAL A 37 8.38 -5.61 16.33
CA VAL A 37 8.67 -4.34 15.68
C VAL A 37 10.09 -4.37 15.13
N ILE A 38 10.23 -4.04 13.85
CA ILE A 38 11.50 -3.83 13.18
C ILE A 38 11.58 -2.35 12.80
N VAL A 39 12.51 -1.64 13.43
CA VAL A 39 12.79 -0.24 13.09
C VAL A 39 13.96 -0.19 12.14
N ASN A 40 13.72 0.38 10.98
CA ASN A 40 14.70 0.54 9.93
C ASN A 40 15.06 2.02 9.79
N GLU A 41 16.11 2.48 10.50
CA GLU A 41 16.51 3.88 10.51
C GLU A 41 17.93 4.11 9.97
N PHE A 42 18.10 5.24 9.24
CA PHE A 42 19.38 5.73 8.78
C PHE A 42 20.10 6.49 9.91
N GLY A 43 21.29 6.01 10.33
CA GLY A 43 22.24 6.81 11.11
C GLY A 43 22.74 6.16 12.40
N GLU A 44 23.94 6.58 12.82
CA GLU A 44 24.61 6.15 14.04
C GLU A 44 23.98 6.70 15.34
N ALA A 45 23.01 7.60 15.23
CA ALA A 45 22.37 8.26 16.38
C ALA A 45 21.04 7.59 16.70
N GLY A 46 21.06 6.62 17.60
CA GLY A 46 19.90 5.94 18.15
C GLY A 46 18.98 6.82 19.01
N LEU A 47 18.62 8.02 18.53
CA LEU A 47 17.76 8.96 19.27
C LEU A 47 16.30 8.52 19.31
N ASP A 48 15.82 7.78 18.28
CA ASP A 48 14.42 7.34 18.27
C ASP A 48 14.19 6.03 19.05
N HIS A 49 15.25 5.30 19.38
CA HIS A 49 15.17 4.10 20.22
C HIS A 49 14.78 4.39 21.66
N ASP A 50 15.22 5.52 22.20
CA ASP A 50 14.86 5.94 23.55
C ASP A 50 13.40 6.43 23.61
N LEU A 51 12.79 6.71 22.43
CA LEU A 51 11.40 7.12 22.29
C LEU A 51 10.42 5.93 22.27
N ILE A 52 10.89 4.72 21.91
CA ILE A 52 10.08 3.52 22.11
C ILE A 52 10.25 3.12 23.57
N GLU A 53 9.41 3.70 24.41
CA GLU A 53 9.40 3.43 25.84
C GLU A 53 9.36 1.92 26.08
N LYS A 54 10.02 1.49 27.17
CA LYS A 54 10.01 0.11 27.68
C LYS A 54 8.57 -0.35 27.89
N SER A 55 7.91 -0.68 26.81
CA SER A 55 6.58 -1.25 26.83
C SER A 55 6.70 -2.73 27.19
N SER A 56 5.68 -3.24 27.82
CA SER A 56 5.50 -4.57 28.39
C SER A 56 6.20 -5.70 27.64
N GLU A 57 6.39 -6.86 28.26
CA GLU A 57 7.00 -8.12 27.76
C GLU A 57 6.45 -8.63 26.39
N GLU A 58 5.55 -7.89 25.75
CA GLU A 58 4.85 -8.26 24.52
C GLU A 58 5.49 -7.69 23.23
N ILE A 59 6.54 -6.86 23.35
CA ILE A 59 7.18 -6.21 22.19
C ILE A 59 8.60 -6.71 22.01
N VAL A 60 8.90 -7.22 20.83
CA VAL A 60 10.25 -7.62 20.42
C VAL A 60 10.81 -6.55 19.49
N LEU A 61 11.71 -5.72 20.00
CA LEU A 61 12.43 -4.72 19.23
C LEU A 61 13.66 -5.33 18.58
N MET A 62 13.78 -5.16 17.26
CA MET A 62 14.96 -5.55 16.50
C MET A 62 15.49 -4.37 15.69
N ARG A 63 16.81 -4.18 15.69
CA ARG A 63 17.49 -3.24 14.82
C ARG A 63 17.86 -3.97 13.53
N SER A 64 17.47 -3.46 12.38
CA SER A 64 18.13 -3.79 11.11
C SER A 64 19.23 -2.77 10.87
N GLY A 65 20.40 -3.25 10.41
CA GLY A 65 21.55 -2.38 10.10
C GLY A 65 21.26 -1.40 8.94
N CYS A 66 22.21 -0.50 8.65
CA CYS A 66 22.07 0.53 7.60
C CYS A 66 21.66 -0.07 6.23
N LEU A 67 20.48 0.28 5.76
CA LEU A 67 19.83 -0.24 4.54
C LEU A 67 20.39 0.32 3.23
N CYS A 68 21.44 1.14 3.25
CA CYS A 68 21.94 1.77 2.02
C CYS A 68 22.74 0.85 1.08
N CYS A 69 23.25 -0.29 1.54
CA CYS A 69 24.06 -1.19 0.70
C CYS A 69 23.64 -2.67 0.69
N SER A 70 22.78 -3.13 1.62
CA SER A 70 22.41 -4.55 1.78
C SER A 70 20.95 -4.75 2.21
N VAL A 71 20.03 -3.91 1.74
CA VAL A 71 18.60 -3.92 2.16
C VAL A 71 17.99 -5.32 2.22
N ARG A 72 18.34 -6.18 1.27
CA ARG A 72 17.73 -7.51 1.14
C ARG A 72 18.25 -8.51 2.17
N GLY A 73 19.56 -8.52 2.42
CA GLY A 73 20.18 -9.50 3.32
C GLY A 73 19.80 -9.26 4.78
N ASP A 74 19.93 -8.02 5.24
CA ASP A 74 19.75 -7.66 6.64
C ASP A 74 18.29 -7.82 7.11
N LEU A 75 17.30 -7.44 6.28
CA LEU A 75 15.88 -7.58 6.63
C LEU A 75 15.46 -9.05 6.66
N SER A 76 15.89 -9.84 5.66
CA SER A 76 15.60 -11.27 5.61
C SER A 76 16.20 -12.00 6.80
N GLU A 77 17.45 -11.71 7.14
CA GLU A 77 18.13 -12.29 8.30
C GLU A 77 17.45 -11.88 9.62
N THR A 78 17.06 -10.61 9.74
CA THR A 78 16.37 -10.08 10.92
C THR A 78 15.04 -10.82 11.15
N ILE A 79 14.22 -10.95 10.12
CA ILE A 79 12.93 -11.65 10.22
C ILE A 79 13.16 -13.15 10.47
N SER A 80 14.12 -13.78 9.78
CA SER A 80 14.45 -15.18 10.00
C SER A 80 14.89 -15.45 11.44
N ASN A 81 15.65 -14.52 12.03
CA ASN A 81 16.06 -14.59 13.43
C ASN A 81 14.87 -14.48 14.40
N LEU A 82 13.90 -13.59 14.12
CA LEU A 82 12.65 -13.51 14.89
C LEU A 82 11.91 -14.87 14.88
N PHE A 83 11.76 -15.49 13.70
CA PHE A 83 11.12 -16.80 13.60
C PHE A 83 11.88 -17.89 14.32
N ARG A 84 13.22 -17.91 14.24
CA ARG A 84 14.05 -18.86 14.99
C ARG A 84 13.82 -18.73 16.50
N ARG A 85 13.85 -17.52 17.05
CA ARG A 85 13.60 -17.26 18.46
C ARG A 85 12.17 -17.61 18.89
N LYS A 86 11.19 -17.40 17.99
CA LYS A 86 9.81 -17.83 18.21
C LYS A 86 9.69 -19.36 18.30
N ILE A 87 10.38 -20.11 17.44
CA ILE A 87 10.41 -21.57 17.44
C ILE A 87 11.08 -22.10 18.72
N LEU A 88 12.13 -21.42 19.20
CA LEU A 88 12.80 -21.77 20.46
C LEU A 88 11.98 -21.40 21.71
N GLY A 89 10.84 -20.73 21.55
CA GLY A 89 10.00 -20.30 22.66
C GLY A 89 10.56 -19.10 23.46
N GLU A 90 11.59 -18.42 22.93
CA GLU A 90 12.21 -17.25 23.57
C GLU A 90 11.32 -16.02 23.45
N ILE A 91 10.56 -15.90 22.36
CA ILE A 91 9.67 -14.78 22.07
C ILE A 91 8.37 -15.30 21.46
N SER A 92 7.33 -14.48 21.55
CA SER A 92 6.04 -14.77 20.92
C SER A 92 5.53 -13.53 20.21
N PHE A 93 5.02 -13.69 18.99
CA PHE A 93 4.37 -12.61 18.23
C PHE A 93 3.36 -13.18 17.25
N GLU A 94 2.35 -12.40 16.94
CA GLU A 94 1.26 -12.74 16.01
C GLU A 94 1.34 -11.94 14.71
N ARG A 95 2.03 -10.79 14.75
CA ARG A 95 2.27 -9.89 13.62
C ARG A 95 3.63 -9.21 13.70
N ILE A 96 4.08 -8.68 12.57
CA ILE A 96 5.31 -7.88 12.49
C ILE A 96 4.93 -6.50 11.96
N VAL A 97 5.48 -5.45 12.55
CA VAL A 97 5.45 -4.08 12.02
C VAL A 97 6.87 -3.70 11.60
N ILE A 98 7.02 -3.20 10.39
CA ILE A 98 8.29 -2.67 9.90
C ILE A 98 8.12 -1.16 9.75
N GLU A 99 8.78 -0.39 10.61
CA GLU A 99 8.85 1.07 10.47
C GLU A 99 10.00 1.44 9.54
N THR A 100 9.71 2.19 8.49
CA THR A 100 10.73 2.68 7.56
C THR A 100 11.25 4.04 7.96
N THR A 101 12.47 4.38 7.51
CA THR A 101 12.94 5.76 7.60
C THR A 101 12.04 6.70 6.82
N GLY A 102 12.02 7.97 7.21
CA GLY A 102 11.17 8.97 6.55
C GLY A 102 11.53 9.26 5.09
N LEU A 103 12.73 8.90 4.64
CA LEU A 103 13.20 9.07 3.27
C LEU A 103 13.20 7.77 2.45
N ALA A 104 12.78 6.65 3.06
CA ALA A 104 12.82 5.38 2.37
C ALA A 104 11.74 5.27 1.28
N ASP A 105 12.16 4.75 0.12
CA ASP A 105 11.24 4.09 -0.81
C ASP A 105 10.87 2.72 -0.23
N PRO A 106 9.59 2.46 0.06
CA PRO A 106 9.19 1.17 0.60
C PRO A 106 9.24 0.01 -0.40
N GLY A 107 9.40 0.29 -1.70
CA GLY A 107 9.48 -0.72 -2.76
C GLY A 107 10.50 -1.84 -2.49
N PRO A 108 11.78 -1.53 -2.18
CA PRO A 108 12.80 -2.54 -1.89
C PRO A 108 12.47 -3.46 -0.70
N ILE A 109 11.80 -2.93 0.33
CA ILE A 109 11.36 -3.72 1.48
C ILE A 109 10.28 -4.72 1.04
N ILE A 110 9.28 -4.23 0.32
CA ILE A 110 8.19 -5.05 -0.22
C ILE A 110 8.76 -6.13 -1.16
N GLN A 111 9.75 -5.76 -1.99
CA GLN A 111 10.45 -6.71 -2.86
C GLN A 111 11.11 -7.83 -2.06
N THR A 112 11.80 -7.50 -0.99
CA THR A 112 12.46 -8.50 -0.14
C THR A 112 11.45 -9.48 0.44
N LEU A 113 10.31 -8.98 0.94
CA LEU A 113 9.25 -9.82 1.51
C LEU A 113 8.65 -10.81 0.50
N PHE A 114 8.64 -10.48 -0.80
CA PHE A 114 8.02 -11.31 -1.82
C PHE A 114 8.99 -12.26 -2.53
N VAL A 115 10.25 -11.84 -2.68
CA VAL A 115 11.26 -12.61 -3.44
C VAL A 115 12.01 -13.61 -2.57
N ASP A 116 12.20 -13.28 -1.28
CA ASP A 116 12.84 -14.21 -0.36
C ASP A 116 11.91 -15.39 -0.07
N LEU A 117 12.36 -16.60 -0.38
CA LEU A 117 11.54 -17.82 -0.26
C LEU A 117 11.11 -18.11 1.19
N PHE A 118 11.97 -17.83 2.16
CA PHE A 118 11.62 -18.03 3.56
C PHE A 118 10.52 -17.05 3.98
N LEU A 119 10.68 -15.77 3.63
CA LEU A 119 9.71 -14.72 3.98
C LEU A 119 8.37 -14.96 3.27
N ALA A 120 8.38 -15.23 1.98
CA ALA A 120 7.16 -15.50 1.20
C ALA A 120 6.33 -16.68 1.74
N ASN A 121 7.00 -17.69 2.28
CA ASN A 121 6.34 -18.88 2.85
C ASN A 121 5.86 -18.66 4.29
N ASN A 122 6.49 -17.78 5.07
CA ASN A 122 6.20 -17.62 6.49
C ASN A 122 5.48 -16.31 6.82
N THR A 123 5.50 -15.34 5.90
CA THR A 123 4.88 -14.03 6.09
C THR A 123 3.93 -13.68 4.96
N ARG A 124 3.03 -12.73 5.22
CA ARG A 124 2.17 -12.11 4.20
C ARG A 124 2.07 -10.61 4.43
N MET A 125 1.96 -9.84 3.36
CA MET A 125 1.70 -8.40 3.48
C MET A 125 0.29 -8.18 4.03
N ASP A 126 0.19 -7.43 5.12
CA ASP A 126 -1.09 -7.04 5.74
C ASP A 126 -1.54 -5.65 5.27
N GLY A 127 -0.60 -4.79 4.92
CA GLY A 127 -0.86 -3.48 4.33
C GLY A 127 0.26 -2.48 4.51
N ILE A 128 0.12 -1.35 3.83
CA ILE A 128 1.04 -0.21 3.90
C ILE A 128 0.29 0.95 4.54
N VAL A 129 0.77 1.37 5.70
CA VAL A 129 0.26 2.53 6.44
C VAL A 129 1.21 3.69 6.24
N THR A 130 0.72 4.80 5.69
CA THR A 130 1.51 6.02 5.50
C THR A 130 1.05 7.11 6.45
N VAL A 131 1.96 7.64 7.26
CA VAL A 131 1.68 8.77 8.14
C VAL A 131 1.99 10.07 7.41
N VAL A 132 1.03 10.98 7.36
CA VAL A 132 1.16 12.31 6.74
C VAL A 132 0.89 13.40 7.78
N ASP A 133 1.84 14.30 7.96
CA ASP A 133 1.73 15.46 8.86
C ASP A 133 0.77 16.50 8.27
N ALA A 134 -0.36 16.76 8.92
CA ALA A 134 -1.35 17.74 8.45
C ALA A 134 -0.81 19.18 8.47
N ALA A 135 0.13 19.51 9.36
CA ALA A 135 0.70 20.84 9.45
C ALA A 135 1.67 21.14 8.29
N ASN A 136 2.53 20.19 7.93
CA ASN A 136 3.57 20.35 6.93
C ASN A 136 3.30 19.61 5.61
N GLY A 137 2.25 18.79 5.54
CA GLY A 137 1.98 17.88 4.44
C GLY A 137 1.95 18.55 3.05
N PHE A 138 1.41 19.75 2.93
CA PHE A 138 1.43 20.48 1.65
C PHE A 138 2.86 20.77 1.18
N SER A 139 3.66 21.42 2.02
CA SER A 139 5.05 21.77 1.66
C SER A 139 5.92 20.52 1.44
N THR A 140 5.68 19.48 2.22
CA THR A 140 6.38 18.20 2.07
C THR A 140 6.06 17.53 0.72
N LEU A 141 4.77 17.43 0.37
CA LEU A 141 4.35 16.89 -0.94
C LEU A 141 4.81 17.76 -2.11
N ASP A 142 4.99 19.09 -1.93
CA ASP A 142 5.50 19.99 -2.96
C ASP A 142 6.99 19.83 -3.22
N SER A 143 7.77 19.51 -2.17
CA SER A 143 9.24 19.53 -2.22
C SER A 143 9.88 18.15 -2.24
N GLN A 144 9.17 17.10 -1.82
CA GLN A 144 9.74 15.77 -1.59
C GLN A 144 8.94 14.70 -2.36
N PHE A 145 9.59 14.14 -3.36
CA PHE A 145 8.97 13.09 -4.17
C PHE A 145 8.72 11.80 -3.37
N GLU A 146 9.57 11.52 -2.38
CA GLU A 146 9.44 10.38 -1.47
C GLU A 146 8.10 10.41 -0.73
N ALA A 147 7.69 11.58 -0.24
CA ALA A 147 6.40 11.75 0.44
C ALA A 147 5.22 11.50 -0.50
N VAL A 148 5.32 11.94 -1.76
CA VAL A 148 4.31 11.70 -2.79
C VAL A 148 4.23 10.20 -3.11
N SER A 149 5.37 9.54 -3.29
CA SER A 149 5.46 8.10 -3.54
C SER A 149 4.88 7.28 -2.38
N GLN A 150 5.24 7.63 -1.13
CA GLN A 150 4.72 6.98 0.07
C GLN A 150 3.20 7.10 0.19
N ALA A 151 2.63 8.27 -0.13
CA ALA A 151 1.17 8.47 -0.13
C ALA A 151 0.48 7.67 -1.26
N ALA A 152 1.11 7.60 -2.44
CA ALA A 152 0.57 6.90 -3.60
C ALA A 152 0.42 5.40 -3.38
N ILE A 153 1.36 4.76 -2.65
CA ILE A 153 1.32 3.30 -2.42
C ILE A 153 0.54 2.89 -1.17
N ALA A 154 0.04 3.84 -0.38
CA ALA A 154 -0.64 3.56 0.89
C ALA A 154 -1.92 2.73 0.72
N ASP A 155 -2.16 1.77 1.62
CA ASP A 155 -3.47 1.16 1.85
C ASP A 155 -4.31 2.01 2.80
N LEU A 156 -3.64 2.66 3.75
CA LEU A 156 -4.23 3.54 4.73
C LEU A 156 -3.33 4.75 4.92
N ILE A 157 -3.90 5.95 4.92
CA ILE A 157 -3.20 7.17 5.31
C ILE A 157 -3.69 7.62 6.68
N ILE A 158 -2.75 7.86 7.58
CA ILE A 158 -3.02 8.48 8.87
C ILE A 158 -2.60 9.94 8.79
N LEU A 159 -3.58 10.86 8.87
CA LEU A 159 -3.31 12.28 9.05
C LEU A 159 -3.00 12.55 10.51
N SER A 160 -1.74 12.82 10.80
CA SER A 160 -1.26 13.22 12.12
C SER A 160 -1.31 14.74 12.30
N LYS A 161 -1.21 15.21 13.55
CA LYS A 161 -1.10 16.63 13.91
C LYS A 161 -2.26 17.48 13.36
N THR A 162 -3.45 16.92 13.29
CA THR A 162 -4.65 17.58 12.79
C THR A 162 -5.13 18.69 13.73
N ASP A 163 -4.72 18.65 14.99
CA ASP A 163 -4.92 19.66 16.01
C ASP A 163 -4.18 20.99 15.73
N LEU A 164 -3.11 20.95 14.92
CA LEU A 164 -2.27 22.11 14.62
C LEU A 164 -2.77 22.92 13.42
N VAL A 165 -3.85 22.49 12.75
CA VAL A 165 -4.31 23.12 11.51
C VAL A 165 -5.82 23.29 11.45
N SER A 166 -6.28 24.24 10.64
CA SER A 166 -7.72 24.45 10.44
C SER A 166 -8.36 23.29 9.66
N HIS A 167 -9.64 23.04 9.93
CA HIS A 167 -10.42 22.02 9.21
C HIS A 167 -10.42 22.23 7.68
N SER A 168 -10.43 23.48 7.22
CA SER A 168 -10.34 23.81 5.78
C SER A 168 -9.01 23.36 5.16
N LYS A 169 -7.89 23.49 5.89
CA LYS A 169 -6.57 23.00 5.43
C LYS A 169 -6.53 21.47 5.41
N ILE A 170 -7.09 20.82 6.41
CA ILE A 170 -7.23 19.36 6.45
C ILE A 170 -7.96 18.87 5.20
N LYS A 171 -9.16 19.39 4.94
CA LYS A 171 -9.99 18.99 3.80
C LYS A 171 -9.30 19.16 2.43
N LYS A 172 -8.53 20.24 2.27
CA LYS A 172 -7.73 20.46 1.06
C LYS A 172 -6.63 19.41 0.93
N LEU A 173 -5.95 19.07 2.04
CA LEU A 173 -4.91 18.04 2.04
C LEU A 173 -5.48 16.66 1.73
N GLU A 174 -6.61 16.29 2.33
CA GLU A 174 -7.34 15.05 2.00
C GLU A 174 -7.66 14.96 0.52
N THR A 175 -8.20 16.06 -0.06
CA THR A 175 -8.50 16.10 -1.50
C THR A 175 -7.26 15.86 -2.34
N ARG A 176 -6.13 16.47 -1.96
CA ARG A 176 -4.85 16.25 -2.64
C ARG A 176 -4.37 14.80 -2.55
N LEU A 177 -4.41 14.21 -1.37
CA LEU A 177 -4.03 12.82 -1.13
C LEU A 177 -4.94 11.84 -1.89
N GLN A 178 -6.25 12.11 -1.94
CA GLN A 178 -7.19 11.34 -2.73
C GLN A 178 -6.98 11.49 -4.25
N ASN A 179 -6.41 12.60 -4.72
CA ASN A 179 -6.02 12.73 -6.13
C ASN A 179 -4.78 11.90 -6.47
N LEU A 180 -3.86 11.72 -5.52
CA LEU A 180 -2.69 10.86 -5.68
C LEU A 180 -3.07 9.37 -5.60
N ASN A 181 -3.93 9.03 -4.67
CA ASN A 181 -4.40 7.66 -4.43
C ASN A 181 -5.90 7.68 -4.17
N SER A 182 -6.69 7.52 -5.24
CA SER A 182 -8.15 7.71 -5.21
C SER A 182 -8.90 6.74 -4.31
N ASN A 183 -8.28 5.62 -3.97
CA ASN A 183 -8.91 4.51 -3.26
C ASN A 183 -8.42 4.38 -1.83
N VAL A 184 -7.54 5.28 -1.38
CA VAL A 184 -6.97 5.24 -0.03
C VAL A 184 -7.99 5.69 1.02
N GLU A 185 -8.08 4.96 2.09
CA GLU A 185 -8.77 5.41 3.30
C GLU A 185 -7.88 6.40 4.05
N ILE A 186 -8.46 7.51 4.52
CA ILE A 186 -7.75 8.53 5.30
C ILE A 186 -8.40 8.62 6.67
N ILE A 187 -7.61 8.42 7.72
CA ILE A 187 -8.04 8.52 9.12
C ILE A 187 -7.24 9.63 9.80
N HIS A 188 -7.92 10.42 10.64
CA HIS A 188 -7.27 11.43 11.45
C HIS A 188 -6.84 10.82 12.79
N SER A 189 -5.66 11.19 13.25
CA SER A 189 -5.19 10.80 14.57
C SER A 189 -4.35 11.90 15.21
N ILE A 190 -4.59 12.12 16.48
CA ILE A 190 -3.80 13.01 17.34
C ILE A 190 -3.01 12.10 18.27
N PHE A 191 -1.68 12.19 18.23
CA PHE A 191 -0.76 11.33 19.01
C PHE A 191 -0.98 9.82 18.88
N GLY A 192 -1.60 9.36 17.79
CA GLY A 192 -1.89 7.92 17.55
C GLY A 192 -3.16 7.43 18.24
N GLU A 193 -3.95 8.30 18.86
CA GLU A 193 -5.19 7.90 19.51
C GLU A 193 -6.26 7.43 18.51
N GLY A 194 -7.09 6.48 18.96
CA GLY A 194 -8.26 6.02 18.23
C GLY A 194 -8.01 5.00 17.09
N LEU A 195 -6.79 4.47 16.94
CA LEU A 195 -6.40 3.65 15.78
C LEU A 195 -6.31 2.14 16.03
N ASN A 196 -6.73 1.66 17.19
CA ASN A 196 -6.39 0.35 17.73
C ASN A 196 -6.54 -0.85 16.79
N GLU A 197 -7.65 -0.95 16.05
CA GLU A 197 -7.91 -2.08 15.15
C GLU A 197 -7.80 -1.70 13.67
N THR A 198 -7.78 -0.41 13.35
CA THR A 198 -7.83 0.09 11.97
C THR A 198 -6.51 -0.08 11.20
N LEU A 199 -5.41 -0.32 11.89
CA LEU A 199 -4.10 -0.54 11.29
C LEU A 199 -3.86 -1.98 10.81
N TRP A 200 -4.80 -2.89 11.09
CA TRP A 200 -4.65 -4.30 10.84
C TRP A 200 -5.67 -4.83 9.84
N GLY A 201 -5.29 -5.90 9.14
CA GLY A 201 -6.20 -6.55 8.20
C GLY A 201 -6.52 -5.69 6.98
N LEU A 202 -5.60 -4.80 6.58
CA LEU A 202 -5.80 -3.87 5.48
C LEU A 202 -5.79 -4.54 4.11
N SER A 203 -5.13 -5.70 3.99
CA SER A 203 -4.97 -6.41 2.72
C SER A 203 -6.02 -7.48 2.52
N ALA A 204 -6.50 -7.60 1.27
CA ALA A 204 -7.32 -8.73 0.83
C ALA A 204 -6.49 -9.90 0.25
N LEU A 205 -5.18 -9.91 0.45
CA LEU A 205 -4.25 -10.94 -0.07
C LEU A 205 -4.25 -12.22 0.79
N HIS A 206 -5.45 -12.75 1.10
CA HIS A 206 -5.60 -14.01 1.81
C HIS A 206 -6.88 -14.74 1.40
N GLU A 207 -6.86 -16.08 1.38
CA GLU A 207 -7.97 -16.92 0.89
C GLU A 207 -9.33 -16.70 1.61
N LYS A 208 -9.29 -16.16 2.82
CA LYS A 208 -10.50 -15.88 3.64
C LYS A 208 -11.06 -14.48 3.42
N ALA A 209 -10.44 -13.66 2.57
CA ALA A 209 -10.95 -12.32 2.30
C ALA A 209 -12.40 -12.40 1.77
N THR A 210 -13.27 -11.60 2.36
CA THR A 210 -14.63 -11.46 1.87
C THR A 210 -14.67 -10.64 0.58
N LYS A 211 -15.76 -10.79 -0.19
CA LYS A 211 -15.99 -9.95 -1.37
C LYS A 211 -15.87 -8.45 -1.04
N ASN A 212 -16.48 -8.01 0.05
CA ASN A 212 -16.45 -6.59 0.44
C ASN A 212 -15.05 -6.14 0.80
N GLN A 213 -14.29 -6.94 1.56
CA GLN A 213 -12.89 -6.63 1.86
C GLN A 213 -12.05 -6.50 0.59
N ALA A 214 -12.20 -7.42 -0.37
CA ALA A 214 -11.48 -7.37 -1.64
C ALA A 214 -11.87 -6.13 -2.47
N LEU A 215 -13.15 -5.80 -2.55
CA LEU A 215 -13.64 -4.60 -3.23
C LEU A 215 -13.14 -3.33 -2.56
N ASP A 216 -13.32 -3.19 -1.26
CA ASP A 216 -12.89 -2.00 -0.50
C ASP A 216 -11.38 -1.81 -0.63
N TRP A 217 -10.60 -2.89 -0.58
CA TRP A 217 -9.15 -2.84 -0.73
C TRP A 217 -8.72 -2.47 -2.15
N THR A 218 -9.42 -2.96 -3.19
CA THR A 218 -9.05 -2.72 -4.60
C THR A 218 -9.51 -1.36 -5.10
N ILE A 219 -10.78 -1.02 -4.87
CA ILE A 219 -11.43 0.17 -5.46
C ILE A 219 -11.83 1.22 -4.43
N GLY A 220 -11.58 0.97 -3.13
CA GLY A 220 -11.95 1.86 -2.02
C GLY A 220 -13.42 1.77 -1.62
N LYS A 221 -13.72 2.22 -0.41
CA LYS A 221 -15.09 2.23 0.15
C LYS A 221 -16.06 3.14 -0.61
N HIS A 222 -15.53 4.17 -1.30
CA HIS A 222 -16.30 5.13 -2.08
C HIS A 222 -15.67 5.35 -3.47
N PRO A 223 -15.76 4.36 -4.38
CA PRO A 223 -15.13 4.46 -5.69
C PRO A 223 -15.71 5.64 -6.47
N LYS A 224 -14.87 6.61 -6.81
CA LYS A 224 -15.20 7.68 -7.75
C LYS A 224 -14.91 7.18 -9.17
N PHE A 225 -15.81 6.38 -9.72
CA PHE A 225 -15.78 6.11 -11.16
C PHE A 225 -16.35 7.32 -11.87
N GLU A 226 -15.50 8.17 -12.46
CA GLU A 226 -15.98 9.10 -13.46
C GLU A 226 -16.29 8.29 -14.72
N PRO A 227 -17.57 8.25 -15.17
CA PRO A 227 -17.88 7.63 -16.43
C PRO A 227 -17.07 8.32 -17.55
N LEU A 228 -16.57 7.54 -18.48
CA LEU A 228 -15.87 8.03 -19.68
C LEU A 228 -16.85 8.85 -20.55
N SER A 229 -17.23 10.04 -20.08
CA SER A 229 -17.98 10.99 -20.88
C SER A 229 -16.97 11.83 -21.67
N ASN A 230 -16.58 11.39 -22.83
CA ASN A 230 -16.06 12.13 -23.98
C ASN A 230 -14.95 11.37 -24.73
N LEU A 231 -15.35 10.26 -25.36
CA LEU A 231 -14.55 9.67 -26.45
C LEU A 231 -14.57 10.52 -27.73
N SER A 232 -15.41 11.57 -27.79
CA SER A 232 -15.60 12.39 -28.99
C SER A 232 -14.64 13.57 -29.12
N GLY A 233 -13.79 13.89 -28.14
CA GLY A 233 -12.76 14.94 -28.27
C GLY A 233 -13.26 16.38 -28.46
N PHE A 234 -14.56 16.66 -28.41
CA PHE A 234 -15.17 17.94 -28.77
C PHE A 234 -15.81 18.71 -27.58
N SER A 235 -15.42 18.48 -26.36
CA SER A 235 -15.83 19.37 -25.28
C SER A 235 -14.68 20.28 -24.87
N PRO A 236 -14.93 21.61 -24.73
CA PRO A 236 -13.89 22.53 -24.32
C PRO A 236 -13.43 22.17 -22.90
N ALA A 237 -12.13 21.98 -22.75
CA ALA A 237 -11.51 21.77 -21.45
C ALA A 237 -11.92 22.91 -20.51
N LYS A 238 -12.69 22.61 -19.46
CA LYS A 238 -12.86 23.54 -18.32
C LYS A 238 -11.47 23.76 -17.74
N LYS A 239 -10.91 24.94 -17.99
CA LYS A 239 -9.71 25.43 -17.34
C LYS A 239 -9.95 25.48 -15.83
N LEU A 240 -9.65 24.41 -15.12
CA LEU A 240 -9.38 24.50 -13.68
C LEU A 240 -7.92 24.92 -13.53
N SER A 241 -7.72 26.24 -13.49
CA SER A 241 -6.44 26.84 -13.16
C SER A 241 -6.29 26.89 -11.63
N LEU A 242 -5.89 25.76 -11.04
CA LEU A 242 -5.18 25.76 -9.76
C LEU A 242 -3.72 25.42 -10.08
N PRO A 243 -2.74 26.13 -9.50
CA PRO A 243 -1.35 25.73 -9.63
C PRO A 243 -1.21 24.36 -8.96
N THR A 244 -1.17 23.30 -9.76
CA THR A 244 -0.89 21.95 -9.29
C THR A 244 0.59 21.91 -8.96
N PRO A 245 0.99 21.44 -7.76
CA PRO A 245 2.38 21.27 -7.41
C PRO A 245 3.10 20.37 -8.41
N SER A 246 4.34 20.72 -8.75
CA SER A 246 5.10 20.06 -9.82
C SER A 246 5.31 18.55 -9.62
N HIS A 247 5.32 18.08 -8.36
CA HIS A 247 5.54 16.67 -8.03
C HIS A 247 4.30 15.80 -8.20
N ASP A 248 3.10 16.32 -7.92
CA ASP A 248 1.85 15.58 -8.11
C ASP A 248 1.59 15.26 -9.59
N LEU A 249 2.07 16.11 -10.50
CA LEU A 249 1.95 15.89 -11.96
C LEU A 249 2.73 14.67 -12.44
N ARG A 250 3.68 14.17 -11.65
CA ARG A 250 4.46 12.97 -11.95
C ARG A 250 3.76 11.67 -11.54
N ILE A 251 2.63 11.74 -10.83
CA ILE A 251 1.87 10.56 -10.44
C ILE A 251 0.57 10.51 -11.23
N GLY A 252 0.39 9.43 -11.97
CA GLY A 252 -0.85 9.09 -12.65
C GLY A 252 -1.55 7.92 -11.95
N SER A 253 -2.88 7.98 -11.93
CA SER A 253 -3.72 6.88 -11.46
C SER A 253 -4.82 6.62 -12.48
N ALA A 254 -5.04 5.34 -12.81
CA ALA A 254 -6.13 4.91 -13.66
C ALA A 254 -6.77 3.63 -13.12
N SER A 255 -8.04 3.44 -13.46
CA SER A 255 -8.77 2.23 -13.10
C SER A 255 -9.68 1.80 -14.25
N ILE A 256 -9.91 0.48 -14.35
CA ILE A 256 -10.84 -0.10 -15.31
C ILE A 256 -11.75 -1.12 -14.63
N ILE A 257 -12.98 -1.20 -15.15
CA ILE A 257 -13.91 -2.32 -14.90
C ILE A 257 -14.13 -3.01 -16.23
N LEU A 258 -13.94 -4.32 -16.25
CA LEU A 258 -14.24 -5.19 -17.40
C LEU A 258 -15.43 -6.05 -17.03
N GLU A 259 -16.45 -6.02 -17.87
CA GLU A 259 -17.71 -6.69 -17.60
C GLU A 259 -17.61 -8.22 -17.80
N ASN A 260 -16.70 -8.66 -18.69
CA ASN A 260 -16.46 -10.05 -19.00
C ASN A 260 -15.14 -10.57 -18.39
N PRO A 261 -15.02 -11.88 -18.13
CA PRO A 261 -13.76 -12.50 -17.77
C PRO A 261 -12.70 -12.28 -18.84
N ILE A 262 -11.44 -12.18 -18.43
CA ILE A 262 -10.30 -11.89 -19.31
C ILE A 262 -9.67 -13.22 -19.72
N PRO A 263 -9.35 -13.44 -21.02
CA PRO A 263 -8.51 -14.56 -21.41
C PRO A 263 -7.14 -14.49 -20.72
N GLU A 264 -6.67 -15.60 -20.17
CA GLU A 264 -5.39 -15.66 -19.43
C GLU A 264 -4.24 -15.09 -20.25
N ALA A 265 -4.12 -15.51 -21.52
CA ALA A 265 -3.05 -15.05 -22.41
C ALA A 265 -3.06 -13.54 -22.64
N VAL A 266 -4.23 -12.89 -22.65
CA VAL A 266 -4.35 -11.43 -22.83
C VAL A 266 -3.85 -10.71 -21.59
N PHE A 267 -4.24 -11.20 -20.43
CA PHE A 267 -3.78 -10.65 -19.16
C PHE A 267 -2.26 -10.77 -19.02
N ASP A 268 -1.70 -11.93 -19.30
CA ASP A 268 -0.26 -12.21 -19.22
C ASP A 268 0.54 -11.31 -20.15
N ILE A 269 0.14 -11.23 -21.44
CA ILE A 269 0.82 -10.36 -22.43
C ILE A 269 0.75 -8.90 -22.00
N TRP A 270 -0.40 -8.44 -21.52
CA TRP A 270 -0.56 -7.07 -21.04
C TRP A 270 0.35 -6.79 -19.84
N LEU A 271 0.36 -7.69 -18.85
CA LEU A 271 1.14 -7.53 -17.62
C LEU A 271 2.64 -7.56 -17.92
N ASP A 272 3.10 -8.53 -18.70
CA ASP A 272 4.50 -8.65 -19.10
C ASP A 272 4.98 -7.43 -19.89
N THR A 273 4.15 -6.93 -20.82
CA THR A 273 4.44 -5.72 -21.59
C THR A 273 4.54 -4.50 -20.67
N LEU A 274 3.60 -4.33 -19.75
CA LEU A 274 3.59 -3.23 -18.80
C LEU A 274 4.84 -3.25 -17.91
N ILE A 275 5.19 -4.41 -17.38
CA ILE A 275 6.38 -4.60 -16.53
C ILE A 275 7.66 -4.36 -17.34
N ALA A 276 7.77 -4.92 -18.55
CA ALA A 276 8.98 -4.79 -19.36
C ALA A 276 9.27 -3.35 -19.78
N ILE A 277 8.23 -2.55 -20.07
CA ILE A 277 8.37 -1.19 -20.57
C ILE A 277 8.41 -0.16 -19.44
N ARG A 278 7.64 -0.35 -18.38
CA ARG A 278 7.37 0.65 -17.34
C ARG A 278 7.40 0.11 -15.90
N GLY A 279 7.92 -1.08 -15.68
CA GLY A 279 7.91 -1.74 -14.37
C GLY A 279 8.52 -0.89 -13.25
N SER A 280 9.60 -0.14 -13.54
CA SER A 280 10.22 0.78 -12.56
C SER A 280 9.35 1.99 -12.22
N ASP A 281 8.42 2.36 -13.11
CA ASP A 281 7.56 3.53 -12.94
C ASP A 281 6.22 3.17 -12.28
N ILE A 282 5.87 1.89 -12.24
CA ILE A 282 4.67 1.43 -11.55
C ILE A 282 4.90 1.54 -10.04
N LEU A 283 4.12 2.37 -9.37
CA LEU A 283 4.14 2.44 -7.91
C LEU A 283 3.29 1.34 -7.30
N ARG A 284 2.11 1.10 -7.90
CA ARG A 284 1.18 0.09 -7.39
C ARG A 284 0.22 -0.41 -8.46
N ILE A 285 -0.05 -1.72 -8.44
CA ILE A 285 -1.20 -2.34 -9.12
C ILE A 285 -2.01 -3.13 -8.10
N LYS A 286 -3.32 -2.96 -8.12
CA LYS A 286 -4.29 -3.78 -7.42
C LYS A 286 -5.35 -4.27 -8.40
N GLY A 287 -5.77 -5.51 -8.25
CA GLY A 287 -6.84 -6.02 -9.10
C GLY A 287 -7.62 -7.17 -8.49
N ILE A 288 -8.89 -7.25 -8.90
CA ILE A 288 -9.73 -8.43 -8.80
C ILE A 288 -9.94 -8.89 -10.23
N LEU A 289 -9.45 -10.07 -10.57
CA LEU A 289 -9.45 -10.60 -11.93
C LEU A 289 -10.35 -11.81 -12.04
N PHE A 290 -11.23 -11.78 -13.02
CA PHE A 290 -11.93 -12.96 -13.50
C PHE A 290 -11.25 -13.43 -14.77
N ILE A 291 -10.74 -14.65 -14.74
CA ILE A 291 -10.09 -15.30 -15.88
C ILE A 291 -11.08 -16.29 -16.50
N GLU A 292 -11.12 -16.33 -17.83
CA GLU A 292 -11.98 -17.27 -18.56
C GLU A 292 -11.74 -18.72 -18.13
N GLY A 293 -12.84 -19.46 -17.92
CA GLY A 293 -12.78 -20.86 -17.51
C GLY A 293 -12.52 -21.07 -16.02
N ILE A 294 -12.37 -20.00 -15.22
CA ILE A 294 -12.16 -20.09 -13.78
C ILE A 294 -13.29 -19.40 -13.02
N ASP A 295 -14.03 -20.16 -12.23
CA ASP A 295 -15.24 -19.67 -11.51
C ASP A 295 -14.96 -18.62 -10.43
N ALA A 296 -13.79 -18.68 -9.79
CA ALA A 296 -13.45 -17.80 -8.67
C ALA A 296 -12.39 -16.77 -9.07
N PRO A 297 -12.57 -15.49 -8.68
CA PRO A 297 -11.63 -14.45 -9.06
C PRO A 297 -10.31 -14.56 -8.28
N PHE A 298 -9.29 -13.95 -8.87
CA PHE A 298 -7.99 -13.75 -8.23
C PHE A 298 -7.84 -12.31 -7.76
N VAL A 299 -7.26 -12.15 -6.58
CA VAL A 299 -6.73 -10.85 -6.12
C VAL A 299 -5.26 -10.78 -6.51
N ILE A 300 -4.90 -9.70 -7.20
CA ILE A 300 -3.51 -9.40 -7.56
C ILE A 300 -3.04 -8.14 -6.87
N HIS A 301 -1.77 -8.12 -6.56
CA HIS A 301 -1.07 -6.96 -6.04
C HIS A 301 0.35 -6.91 -6.58
N GLY A 302 0.73 -5.75 -7.09
CA GLY A 302 2.08 -5.46 -7.53
C GLY A 302 2.58 -4.13 -7.00
N VAL A 303 3.87 -4.07 -6.73
CA VAL A 303 4.62 -2.84 -6.42
C VAL A 303 5.87 -2.85 -7.27
N GLN A 304 6.03 -1.82 -8.07
CA GLN A 304 7.06 -1.78 -9.12
C GLN A 304 6.91 -2.97 -10.08
N HIS A 305 7.99 -3.69 -10.35
CA HIS A 305 8.01 -4.87 -11.22
C HIS A 305 7.74 -6.18 -10.49
N ILE A 306 7.28 -6.12 -9.22
CA ILE A 306 7.13 -7.29 -8.36
C ILE A 306 5.67 -7.51 -8.03
N PHE A 307 5.22 -8.72 -8.29
CA PHE A 307 3.86 -9.16 -8.01
C PHE A 307 3.85 -10.26 -6.96
N ASN A 308 2.89 -10.16 -6.04
CA ASN A 308 2.52 -11.25 -5.18
C ASN A 308 1.95 -12.40 -6.01
N PRO A 309 2.16 -13.66 -5.59
CA PRO A 309 1.36 -14.76 -6.13
C PRO A 309 -0.13 -14.41 -6.04
N PRO A 310 -0.90 -14.57 -7.14
CA PRO A 310 -2.33 -14.30 -7.13
C PRO A 310 -3.05 -15.13 -6.07
N VAL A 311 -3.96 -14.52 -5.32
CA VAL A 311 -4.75 -15.20 -4.30
C VAL A 311 -6.17 -15.44 -4.80
N GLN A 312 -6.59 -16.70 -4.91
CA GLN A 312 -7.93 -17.05 -5.34
C GLN A 312 -8.95 -16.89 -4.20
N LEU A 313 -10.02 -16.12 -4.47
CA LEU A 313 -11.11 -15.89 -3.51
C LEU A 313 -12.21 -16.95 -3.68
N LYS A 314 -12.21 -17.99 -2.84
CA LYS A 314 -13.15 -19.11 -2.91
C LYS A 314 -14.60 -18.73 -2.55
N ASN A 315 -14.80 -17.66 -1.78
CA ASN A 315 -16.10 -17.21 -1.26
C ASN A 315 -16.69 -16.04 -2.05
N TRP A 316 -16.54 -16.04 -3.38
CA TRP A 316 -17.12 -15.00 -4.23
C TRP A 316 -18.53 -15.38 -4.69
N ASN A 317 -19.46 -14.41 -4.64
CA ASN A 317 -20.81 -14.61 -5.14
C ASN A 317 -20.83 -14.61 -6.68
N LYS A 318 -21.40 -15.63 -7.30
CA LYS A 318 -21.44 -15.84 -8.76
C LYS A 318 -22.15 -14.73 -9.57
N GLY A 319 -22.83 -13.79 -8.91
CA GLY A 319 -23.58 -12.73 -9.61
C GLY A 319 -22.74 -11.54 -10.11
N ASP A 320 -21.46 -11.43 -9.74
CA ASP A 320 -20.61 -10.33 -10.14
C ASP A 320 -19.25 -10.88 -10.59
N GLN A 321 -19.05 -10.96 -11.91
CA GLN A 321 -17.85 -11.50 -12.55
C GLN A 321 -16.98 -10.39 -13.19
N ARG A 322 -17.16 -9.15 -12.77
CA ARG A 322 -16.42 -8.01 -13.30
C ARG A 322 -15.00 -7.95 -12.75
N SER A 323 -14.04 -7.93 -13.65
CA SER A 323 -12.66 -7.61 -13.28
C SER A 323 -12.51 -6.12 -12.98
N ARG A 324 -11.67 -5.80 -11.98
CA ARG A 324 -11.38 -4.44 -11.55
C ARG A 324 -9.90 -4.29 -11.34
N ILE A 325 -9.28 -3.34 -12.03
CA ILE A 325 -7.84 -3.09 -11.95
C ILE A 325 -7.62 -1.61 -11.68
N VAL A 326 -6.72 -1.32 -10.76
CA VAL A 326 -6.26 0.03 -10.41
C VAL A 326 -4.74 0.07 -10.53
N ILE A 327 -4.23 1.06 -11.25
CA ILE A 327 -2.79 1.29 -11.44
C ILE A 327 -2.46 2.69 -10.94
N ILE A 328 -1.38 2.80 -10.19
CA ILE A 328 -0.73 4.06 -9.81
C ILE A 328 0.70 3.99 -10.31
N ALA A 329 1.13 4.99 -11.08
CA ALA A 329 2.47 5.03 -11.63
C ALA A 329 3.04 6.45 -11.61
N ARG A 330 4.37 6.54 -11.61
CA ARG A 330 5.10 7.80 -11.80
C ARG A 330 5.42 8.03 -13.26
N ASP A 331 5.54 9.30 -13.63
CA ASP A 331 5.95 9.74 -14.99
C ASP A 331 5.10 9.11 -16.12
N LEU A 332 3.87 8.69 -15.78
CA LEU A 332 2.83 8.22 -16.68
C LEU A 332 1.55 9.00 -16.40
N THR A 333 0.99 9.57 -17.44
CA THR A 333 -0.27 10.31 -17.32
C THR A 333 -1.47 9.38 -17.21
N ARG A 334 -2.56 9.87 -16.59
CA ARG A 334 -3.83 9.12 -16.53
C ARG A 334 -4.30 8.61 -17.91
N PRO A 335 -4.25 9.42 -19.01
CA PRO A 335 -4.61 8.92 -20.34
C PRO A 335 -3.72 7.79 -20.86
N GLU A 336 -2.42 7.79 -20.53
CA GLU A 336 -1.51 6.69 -20.94
C GLU A 336 -1.83 5.41 -20.18
N LEU A 337 -2.02 5.49 -18.87
CA LEU A 337 -2.44 4.35 -18.05
C LEU A 337 -3.81 3.82 -18.48
N GLN A 338 -4.75 4.70 -18.80
CA GLN A 338 -6.07 4.31 -19.26
C GLN A 338 -5.99 3.57 -20.60
N ARG A 339 -5.19 4.05 -21.57
CA ARG A 339 -4.96 3.35 -22.84
C ARG A 339 -4.35 1.97 -22.64
N SER A 340 -3.40 1.83 -21.71
CA SER A 340 -2.84 0.52 -21.39
C SER A 340 -3.91 -0.43 -20.85
N LEU A 341 -4.76 0.02 -19.96
CA LEU A 341 -5.86 -0.78 -19.41
C LEU A 341 -6.92 -1.15 -20.46
N GLU A 342 -7.21 -0.23 -21.43
CA GLU A 342 -8.16 -0.50 -22.52
C GLU A 342 -7.70 -1.65 -23.44
N MET A 343 -6.42 -1.99 -23.48
CA MET A 343 -5.92 -3.17 -24.20
C MET A 343 -6.54 -4.48 -23.68
N LEU A 344 -6.97 -4.52 -22.42
CA LEU A 344 -7.65 -5.67 -21.84
C LEU A 344 -9.10 -5.84 -22.34
N ARG A 345 -9.67 -4.82 -23.01
CA ARG A 345 -11.04 -4.86 -23.60
C ARG A 345 -11.08 -5.36 -25.02
N THR A 346 -9.94 -5.57 -25.67
CA THR A 346 -9.89 -5.88 -27.11
C THR A 346 -10.65 -7.15 -27.50
N HIS A 347 -11.05 -7.98 -26.52
CA HIS A 347 -11.84 -9.20 -26.70
C HIS A 347 -13.34 -9.02 -26.47
N GLU A 348 -13.79 -7.87 -25.98
CA GLU A 348 -15.23 -7.62 -25.80
C GLU A 348 -15.94 -7.27 -27.13
N ASN A 349 -15.17 -7.06 -28.21
CA ASN A 349 -15.67 -6.63 -29.52
C ASN A 349 -15.55 -7.69 -30.64
N GLU A 350 -15.10 -8.89 -30.33
CA GLU A 350 -15.15 -10.07 -31.20
C GLU A 350 -16.27 -11.05 -30.75
#